data_3dc6e953c3198d51f75c49dfbc5cc7d4
#
_entry.id   3dc6e953c3198d51f75c49dfbc5cc7d4
#
_cell.length_a   1.000
_cell.length_b   1.000
_cell.length_c   1.000
_cell.angle_alpha   90.00
_cell.angle_beta   90.00
_cell.angle_gamma   90.00
#
_symmetry.space_group_name_H-M   'P 1'
#
loop_
_entity.id
_entity.type
_entity.pdbx_description
1 polymer ?
#
loop_
_entity_poly.entity_id
_entity_poly.type
_entity_poly.pdbx_seq_one_letter_code
_entity_poly.pdbx_strand_id
1 'polypeptide(L)'
;MDAMMSASREFFRQPSEEKQKCSNLIDGGGKHSEVEGYGNDEVVNQAEGLSWNDRLHLRVEPEDERNFTKWPAHPKSFRLLEYASRTKRIRDLVFRSIAKLLDLDEDYFLNQISSKDPGFARFNYYPPCPRPDLVLGMRPHSDAGLLTILFVDHDVGGLQVERDGRWYNVPAKPYSLVINLADCMEIMCNGIFRSPVHRVVTNAERERLSLAVFYAVDGETVLEPAPGLLDDERPARYGKFKAKDFGLSFD
;
A
#
# COMPACT_ATOMS: atom_id res chain seq x y z
N MET A 1 9.17 -10.33 11.79
CA MET A 1 7.90 -10.48 11.04
C MET A 1 6.80 -10.98 11.96
N ASP A 2 6.97 -12.10 12.66
CA ASP A 2 5.94 -12.68 13.55
C ASP A 2 5.46 -11.71 14.64
N ALA A 3 6.40 -10.99 15.28
CA ALA A 3 6.05 -9.99 16.28
C ALA A 3 5.13 -8.88 15.74
N MET A 4 5.30 -8.47 14.47
CA MET A 4 4.43 -7.48 13.83
C MET A 4 3.04 -8.05 13.56
N MET A 5 2.95 -9.29 13.03
CA MET A 5 1.65 -9.93 12.81
C MET A 5 0.93 -10.22 14.12
N SER A 6 1.66 -10.64 15.16
CA SER A 6 1.10 -10.84 16.49
C SER A 6 0.55 -9.52 17.09
N ALA A 7 1.34 -8.45 17.01
CA ALA A 7 0.91 -7.13 17.47
C ALA A 7 -0.30 -6.60 16.67
N SER A 8 -0.33 -6.81 15.36
CA SER A 8 -1.47 -6.43 14.51
C SER A 8 -2.72 -7.19 14.91
N ARG A 9 -2.62 -8.51 15.11
CA ARG A 9 -3.74 -9.35 15.54
C ARG A 9 -4.25 -8.94 16.92
N GLU A 10 -3.36 -8.63 17.85
CA GLU A 10 -3.71 -8.13 19.18
C GLU A 10 -4.45 -6.78 19.08
N PHE A 11 -3.99 -5.85 18.24
CA PHE A 11 -4.66 -4.56 18.01
C PHE A 11 -6.09 -4.75 17.50
N PHE A 12 -6.28 -5.53 16.42
CA PHE A 12 -7.61 -5.69 15.81
C PHE A 12 -8.60 -6.47 16.70
N ARG A 13 -8.11 -7.27 17.64
CA ARG A 13 -8.92 -7.99 18.64
C ARG A 13 -9.28 -7.15 19.87
N GLN A 14 -8.74 -5.93 20.01
CA GLN A 14 -9.13 -5.03 21.07
C GLN A 14 -10.61 -4.63 20.97
N PRO A 15 -11.23 -4.23 22.10
CA PRO A 15 -12.57 -3.65 22.09
C PRO A 15 -12.64 -2.46 21.11
N SER A 16 -13.83 -2.23 20.51
CA SER A 16 -14.02 -1.15 19.56
C SER A 16 -13.62 0.21 20.13
N GLU A 17 -13.93 0.46 21.40
CA GLU A 17 -13.59 1.70 22.12
C GLU A 17 -12.08 1.98 22.13
N GLU A 18 -11.25 0.94 22.28
CA GLU A 18 -9.79 1.08 22.27
C GLU A 18 -9.27 1.38 20.85
N LYS A 19 -9.80 0.71 19.84
CA LYS A 19 -9.43 0.97 18.46
C LYS A 19 -9.88 2.35 17.99
N GLN A 20 -11.03 2.83 18.44
CA GLN A 20 -11.56 4.16 18.12
C GLN A 20 -10.70 5.30 18.66
N LYS A 21 -9.82 5.09 19.64
CA LYS A 21 -8.84 6.09 20.09
C LYS A 21 -7.85 6.48 18.98
N CYS A 22 -7.65 5.60 18.00
CA CYS A 22 -6.83 5.85 16.82
C CYS A 22 -7.67 6.11 15.57
N SER A 23 -8.96 6.47 15.72
CA SER A 23 -9.89 6.62 14.60
C SER A 23 -9.40 7.64 13.56
N ASN A 24 -9.67 7.35 12.30
CA ASN A 24 -9.48 8.28 11.20
C ASN A 24 -10.63 9.30 11.04
N LEU A 25 -11.69 9.19 11.83
CA LEU A 25 -12.81 10.14 11.82
C LEU A 25 -12.45 11.43 12.57
N ILE A 26 -12.72 12.59 11.97
CA ILE A 26 -12.41 13.90 12.55
C ILE A 26 -13.47 14.32 13.58
N ASP A 27 -14.75 13.99 13.34
CA ASP A 27 -15.89 14.54 14.08
C ASP A 27 -16.69 13.50 14.90
N GLY A 28 -16.03 12.47 15.45
CA GLY A 28 -16.69 11.51 16.36
C GLY A 28 -17.87 10.74 15.78
N GLY A 29 -17.96 10.59 14.46
CA GLY A 29 -19.05 9.97 13.71
C GLY A 29 -19.48 10.80 12.50
N GLY A 30 -18.71 11.84 12.19
CA GLY A 30 -18.96 12.78 11.09
C GLY A 30 -18.63 12.24 9.71
N LYS A 31 -18.89 13.07 8.72
CA LYS A 31 -18.72 12.79 7.28
C LYS A 31 -17.29 13.00 6.79
N HIS A 32 -16.37 13.42 7.66
CA HIS A 32 -14.99 13.72 7.31
C HIS A 32 -14.03 12.72 7.94
N SER A 33 -13.20 12.12 7.12
CA SER A 33 -12.16 11.19 7.53
C SER A 33 -10.78 11.69 7.09
N GLU A 34 -9.77 11.41 7.89
CA GLU A 34 -8.36 11.56 7.53
C GLU A 34 -7.85 10.27 6.85
N VAL A 35 -6.75 10.39 6.13
CA VAL A 35 -6.07 9.21 5.54
C VAL A 35 -5.52 8.30 6.64
N GLU A 36 -4.95 8.90 7.69
CA GLU A 36 -4.35 8.18 8.82
C GLU A 36 -5.37 7.78 9.88
N GLY A 37 -5.12 6.65 10.50
CA GLY A 37 -5.90 6.14 11.63
C GLY A 37 -6.60 4.82 11.35
N TYR A 38 -7.37 4.39 12.36
CA TYR A 38 -8.20 3.20 12.31
C TYR A 38 -9.57 3.50 11.69
N GLY A 39 -10.00 2.63 10.79
CA GLY A 39 -11.32 2.71 10.15
C GLY A 39 -11.52 1.61 9.13
N ASN A 40 -12.46 1.82 8.24
CA ASN A 40 -12.67 1.02 7.04
C ASN A 40 -12.56 1.91 5.79
N ASP A 41 -12.46 1.29 4.63
CA ASP A 41 -12.52 2.04 3.38
C ASP A 41 -13.97 2.47 3.15
N GLU A 42 -14.22 3.79 3.10
CA GLU A 42 -15.55 4.30 2.83
C GLU A 42 -16.06 3.81 1.48
N VAL A 43 -17.30 3.39 1.46
CA VAL A 43 -17.97 3.02 0.22
C VAL A 43 -18.36 4.30 -0.51
N VAL A 44 -17.47 4.76 -1.38
CA VAL A 44 -17.69 5.97 -2.19
C VAL A 44 -18.85 5.79 -3.17
N ASN A 45 -19.21 4.54 -3.51
CA ASN A 45 -20.31 4.24 -4.41
C ASN A 45 -20.98 2.91 -4.03
N GLN A 46 -22.22 2.96 -3.57
CA GLN A 46 -23.01 1.77 -3.20
C GLN A 46 -23.18 0.76 -4.35
N ALA A 47 -23.04 1.21 -5.60
CA ALA A 47 -23.15 0.35 -6.78
C ALA A 47 -21.93 -0.56 -7.00
N GLU A 48 -20.79 -0.30 -6.38
CA GLU A 48 -19.53 -1.01 -6.61
C GLU A 48 -19.23 -2.16 -5.62
N GLY A 49 -20.13 -2.42 -4.67
CA GLY A 49 -20.00 -3.46 -3.65
C GLY A 49 -19.23 -3.01 -2.41
N LEU A 50 -19.39 -3.78 -1.32
CA LEU A 50 -18.76 -3.51 -0.03
C LEU A 50 -17.37 -4.14 0.05
N SER A 51 -16.42 -3.42 0.65
CA SER A 51 -15.15 -4.00 1.12
C SER A 51 -15.35 -4.58 2.51
N TRP A 52 -14.87 -5.81 2.72
CA TRP A 52 -14.99 -6.54 4.00
C TRP A 52 -13.65 -6.51 4.73
N ASN A 53 -13.29 -5.34 5.24
CA ASN A 53 -12.04 -5.15 5.98
C ASN A 53 -12.10 -3.98 6.95
N ASP A 54 -11.32 -4.08 8.02
CA ASP A 54 -10.88 -2.96 8.84
C ASP A 54 -9.43 -2.62 8.48
N ARG A 55 -9.04 -1.36 8.65
CA ARG A 55 -7.66 -0.93 8.44
C ARG A 55 -7.14 -0.04 9.57
N LEU A 56 -5.83 -0.08 9.76
CA LEU A 56 -5.07 0.94 10.46
C LEU A 56 -4.02 1.48 9.48
N HIS A 57 -4.11 2.76 9.14
CA HIS A 57 -3.23 3.43 8.18
C HIS A 57 -2.41 4.49 8.90
N LEU A 58 -1.09 4.40 8.82
CA LEU A 58 -0.17 5.24 9.60
C LEU A 58 0.94 5.79 8.70
N ARG A 59 1.20 7.07 8.77
CA ARG A 59 2.36 7.68 8.12
C ARG A 59 3.65 7.24 8.83
N VAL A 60 4.61 6.75 8.07
CA VAL A 60 5.94 6.35 8.57
C VAL A 60 7.06 7.23 8.03
N GLU A 61 6.83 7.93 6.92
CA GLU A 61 7.73 8.93 6.32
C GLU A 61 6.91 10.15 5.84
N PRO A 62 7.47 11.36 5.88
CA PRO A 62 8.70 11.73 6.58
C PRO A 62 8.54 11.68 8.11
N GLU A 63 9.66 11.66 8.84
CA GLU A 63 9.65 11.46 10.29
C GLU A 63 8.96 12.58 11.07
N ASP A 64 9.13 13.82 10.63
CA ASP A 64 8.58 15.04 11.24
C ASP A 64 7.08 15.21 10.99
N GLU A 65 6.51 14.47 10.02
CA GLU A 65 5.07 14.47 9.72
C GLU A 65 4.30 13.30 10.35
N ARG A 66 4.97 12.45 11.14
CA ARG A 66 4.31 11.32 11.83
C ARG A 66 3.31 11.81 12.87
N ASN A 67 2.06 11.41 12.74
CA ASN A 67 1.02 11.72 13.71
C ASN A 67 0.88 10.60 14.76
N PHE A 68 1.68 10.68 15.81
CA PHE A 68 1.68 9.66 16.87
C PHE A 68 0.36 9.58 17.67
N THR A 69 -0.56 10.54 17.54
CA THR A 69 -1.89 10.45 18.17
C THR A 69 -2.76 9.37 17.53
N LYS A 70 -2.47 9.03 16.26
CA LYS A 70 -3.14 7.95 15.50
C LYS A 70 -2.51 6.58 15.72
N TRP A 71 -1.37 6.52 16.40
CA TRP A 71 -0.67 5.26 16.63
C TRP A 71 -1.21 4.53 17.84
N PRO A 72 -1.38 3.19 17.78
CA PRO A 72 -1.85 2.42 18.93
C PRO A 72 -0.91 2.53 20.11
N ALA A 73 -1.46 2.86 21.29
CA ALA A 73 -0.72 2.81 22.56
C ALA A 73 -0.42 1.35 22.98
N HIS A 74 -1.22 0.41 22.49
CA HIS A 74 -1.08 -1.04 22.71
C HIS A 74 -1.33 -1.80 21.42
N PRO A 75 -0.63 -2.93 21.20
CA PRO A 75 0.39 -3.50 22.09
C PRO A 75 1.73 -2.74 22.04
N LYS A 76 2.46 -2.75 23.15
CA LYS A 76 3.83 -2.15 23.22
C LYS A 76 4.85 -2.82 22.31
N SER A 77 4.53 -4.01 21.79
CA SER A 77 5.34 -4.76 20.82
C SER A 77 5.24 -4.25 19.39
N PHE A 78 4.47 -3.17 19.17
CA PHE A 78 4.25 -2.58 17.84
C PHE A 78 5.50 -1.85 17.35
N ARG A 79 6.42 -2.61 16.72
CA ARG A 79 7.74 -2.10 16.27
C ARG A 79 7.70 -1.60 14.82
N LEU A 80 6.72 -0.78 14.50
CA LEU A 80 6.50 -0.33 13.12
C LEU A 80 7.69 0.46 12.56
N LEU A 81 8.33 1.33 13.36
CA LEU A 81 9.48 2.12 12.88
C LEU A 81 10.68 1.25 12.49
N GLU A 82 10.95 0.19 13.25
CA GLU A 82 12.01 -0.77 12.89
C GLU A 82 11.65 -1.49 11.59
N TYR A 83 10.39 -1.89 11.43
CA TYR A 83 9.91 -2.55 10.23
C TYR A 83 10.00 -1.61 9.01
N ALA A 84 9.53 -0.38 9.13
CA ALA A 84 9.59 0.64 8.06
C ALA A 84 11.05 0.92 7.64
N SER A 85 11.98 1.06 8.60
CA SER A 85 13.40 1.24 8.30
C SER A 85 14.00 0.07 7.51
N ARG A 86 13.58 -1.17 7.82
CA ARG A 86 14.05 -2.37 7.08
C ARG A 86 13.46 -2.44 5.69
N THR A 87 12.18 -2.14 5.53
CA THR A 87 11.52 -2.14 4.21
C THR A 87 12.04 -1.03 3.31
N LYS A 88 12.46 0.11 3.87
CA LYS A 88 13.14 1.20 3.12
C LYS A 88 14.42 0.70 2.42
N ARG A 89 15.23 -0.11 3.09
CA ARG A 89 16.42 -0.73 2.48
C ARG A 89 16.06 -1.68 1.34
N ILE A 90 14.96 -2.42 1.48
CA ILE A 90 14.46 -3.30 0.41
C ILE A 90 13.99 -2.46 -0.78
N ARG A 91 13.25 -1.36 -0.54
CA ARG A 91 12.86 -0.40 -1.59
C ARG A 91 14.08 0.09 -2.37
N ASP A 92 15.12 0.55 -1.68
CA ASP A 92 16.33 1.09 -2.30
C ASP A 92 17.01 0.04 -3.18
N LEU A 93 17.09 -1.20 -2.70
CA LEU A 93 17.63 -2.32 -3.47
C LEU A 93 16.81 -2.61 -4.74
N VAL A 94 15.47 -2.60 -4.61
CA VAL A 94 14.56 -2.83 -5.74
C VAL A 94 14.70 -1.71 -6.78
N PHE A 95 14.78 -0.45 -6.35
CA PHE A 95 14.93 0.69 -7.26
C PHE A 95 16.24 0.64 -8.04
N ARG A 96 17.36 0.33 -7.38
CA ARG A 96 18.64 0.11 -8.05
C ARG A 96 18.58 -1.05 -9.03
N SER A 97 17.93 -2.15 -8.66
CA SER A 97 17.76 -3.30 -9.53
C SER A 97 16.95 -2.97 -10.78
N ILE A 98 15.87 -2.20 -10.63
CA ILE A 98 15.05 -1.73 -11.75
C ILE A 98 15.85 -0.80 -12.66
N ALA A 99 16.61 0.16 -12.11
CA ALA A 99 17.43 1.06 -12.87
C ALA A 99 18.45 0.29 -13.74
N LYS A 100 19.14 -0.70 -13.16
CA LYS A 100 20.07 -1.58 -13.89
C LYS A 100 19.39 -2.40 -14.98
N LEU A 101 18.20 -2.94 -14.72
CA LEU A 101 17.44 -3.70 -15.74
C LEU A 101 16.98 -2.82 -16.91
N LEU A 102 16.87 -1.52 -16.69
CA LEU A 102 16.49 -0.53 -17.69
C LEU A 102 17.69 0.19 -18.34
N ASP A 103 18.92 -0.23 -18.02
CA ASP A 103 20.16 0.40 -18.49
C ASP A 103 20.25 1.90 -18.14
N LEU A 104 19.72 2.27 -16.95
CA LEU A 104 19.80 3.60 -16.37
C LEU A 104 20.92 3.64 -15.30
N ASP A 105 21.30 4.86 -14.90
CA ASP A 105 22.15 5.06 -13.72
C ASP A 105 21.59 4.30 -12.51
N GLU A 106 22.42 3.62 -11.73
CA GLU A 106 21.99 2.76 -10.62
C GLU A 106 21.12 3.50 -9.60
N ASP A 107 21.40 4.77 -9.36
CA ASP A 107 20.68 5.58 -8.40
C ASP A 107 19.60 6.47 -9.08
N TYR A 108 19.28 6.27 -10.37
CA TYR A 108 18.34 7.11 -11.11
C TYR A 108 17.02 7.31 -10.36
N PHE A 109 16.34 6.24 -9.95
CA PHE A 109 15.07 6.35 -9.24
C PHE A 109 15.23 6.87 -7.81
N LEU A 110 16.34 6.57 -7.14
CA LEU A 110 16.63 7.10 -5.81
C LEU A 110 16.86 8.61 -5.84
N ASN A 111 17.45 9.14 -6.90
CA ASN A 111 17.66 10.57 -7.10
C ASN A 111 16.36 11.34 -7.39
N GLN A 112 15.27 10.64 -7.73
CA GLN A 112 13.93 11.25 -7.87
C GLN A 112 13.18 11.33 -6.53
N ILE A 113 13.66 10.66 -5.48
CA ILE A 113 13.03 10.62 -4.17
C ILE A 113 13.49 11.82 -3.35
N SER A 114 12.54 12.50 -2.73
CA SER A 114 12.80 13.60 -1.80
C SER A 114 12.66 13.15 -0.33
N SER A 115 13.18 13.97 0.58
CA SER A 115 12.96 13.76 2.02
C SER A 115 11.52 14.01 2.47
N LYS A 116 10.69 14.60 1.58
CA LYS A 116 9.27 14.88 1.82
C LYS A 116 8.33 13.81 1.27
N ASP A 117 8.89 12.83 0.56
CA ASP A 117 8.06 11.79 -0.05
C ASP A 117 7.37 10.96 1.00
N PRO A 118 6.02 10.81 0.90
CA PRO A 118 5.27 10.11 1.92
C PRO A 118 5.48 8.60 1.85
N GLY A 119 5.55 8.01 3.03
CA GLY A 119 5.54 6.57 3.23
C GLY A 119 4.47 6.20 4.24
N PHE A 120 3.64 5.20 3.92
CA PHE A 120 2.56 4.77 4.78
C PHE A 120 2.65 3.28 5.07
N ALA A 121 2.34 2.91 6.30
CA ALA A 121 2.10 1.53 6.69
C ALA A 121 0.61 1.29 6.88
N ARG A 122 0.05 0.33 6.14
CA ARG A 122 -1.35 -0.04 6.23
C ARG A 122 -1.48 -1.48 6.70
N PHE A 123 -2.06 -1.63 7.86
CA PHE A 123 -2.49 -2.91 8.40
C PHE A 123 -3.92 -3.17 7.94
N ASN A 124 -4.14 -4.29 7.28
CA ASN A 124 -5.46 -4.71 6.85
C ASN A 124 -5.88 -5.96 7.63
N TYR A 125 -7.07 -5.93 8.17
CA TYR A 125 -7.71 -7.04 8.85
C TYR A 125 -8.99 -7.43 8.12
N TYR A 126 -9.06 -8.67 7.71
CA TYR A 126 -10.19 -9.25 7.01
C TYR A 126 -10.80 -10.33 7.91
N PRO A 127 -11.90 -10.03 8.62
CA PRO A 127 -12.56 -11.02 9.45
C PRO A 127 -13.17 -12.15 8.61
N PRO A 128 -13.48 -13.33 9.19
CA PRO A 128 -14.25 -14.34 8.52
C PRO A 128 -15.54 -13.78 7.94
N CYS A 129 -15.81 -14.07 6.68
CA CYS A 129 -16.96 -13.53 5.96
C CYS A 129 -17.99 -14.64 5.72
N PRO A 130 -19.23 -14.52 6.20
CA PRO A 130 -20.25 -15.55 6.01
C PRO A 130 -20.70 -15.73 4.54
N ARG A 131 -20.44 -14.71 3.70
CA ARG A 131 -20.81 -14.71 2.28
C ARG A 131 -19.65 -14.23 1.41
N PRO A 132 -18.55 -15.01 1.32
CA PRO A 132 -17.37 -14.62 0.54
C PRO A 132 -17.63 -14.57 -0.98
N ASP A 133 -18.75 -15.13 -1.43
CA ASP A 133 -19.25 -15.06 -2.80
C ASP A 133 -19.82 -13.69 -3.18
N LEU A 134 -20.23 -12.87 -2.20
CA LEU A 134 -20.89 -11.58 -2.42
C LEU A 134 -19.98 -10.37 -2.21
N VAL A 135 -18.91 -10.52 -1.45
CA VAL A 135 -18.07 -9.38 -1.06
C VAL A 135 -16.57 -9.70 -1.19
N LEU A 136 -15.81 -8.68 -1.55
CA LEU A 136 -14.35 -8.75 -1.58
C LEU A 136 -13.78 -8.16 -0.29
N GLY A 137 -12.62 -8.67 0.13
CA GLY A 137 -11.85 -8.07 1.21
C GLY A 137 -11.31 -6.70 0.80
N MET A 138 -10.85 -6.60 -0.46
CA MET A 138 -10.44 -5.34 -1.09
C MET A 138 -10.78 -5.43 -2.58
N ARG A 139 -11.37 -4.36 -3.13
CA ARG A 139 -11.78 -4.29 -4.53
C ARG A 139 -10.56 -4.27 -5.47
N PRO A 140 -10.78 -4.61 -6.77
CA PRO A 140 -9.75 -4.43 -7.79
C PRO A 140 -9.24 -2.99 -7.84
N HIS A 141 -7.92 -2.81 -7.75
CA HIS A 141 -7.23 -1.52 -7.83
C HIS A 141 -5.76 -1.75 -8.22
N SER A 142 -5.10 -0.72 -8.68
CA SER A 142 -3.66 -0.57 -8.69
C SER A 142 -3.22 0.35 -7.55
N ASP A 143 -1.97 0.27 -7.13
CA ASP A 143 -1.41 1.16 -6.13
C ASP A 143 -0.89 2.44 -6.80
N ALA A 144 -1.16 3.59 -6.21
CA ALA A 144 -0.84 4.88 -6.83
C ALA A 144 0.65 5.27 -6.75
N GLY A 145 1.40 4.81 -5.73
CA GLY A 145 2.78 5.26 -5.45
C GLY A 145 3.86 4.74 -6.39
N LEU A 146 5.07 4.55 -5.83
CA LEU A 146 6.23 3.98 -6.52
C LEU A 146 6.33 2.46 -6.32
N LEU A 147 6.15 2.01 -5.08
CA LEU A 147 6.36 0.63 -4.67
C LEU A 147 5.52 0.29 -3.45
N THR A 148 4.96 -0.91 -3.44
CA THR A 148 4.35 -1.50 -2.27
C THR A 148 5.13 -2.73 -1.82
N ILE A 149 5.45 -2.79 -0.53
CA ILE A 149 6.04 -3.97 0.12
C ILE A 149 5.02 -4.56 1.06
N LEU A 150 4.49 -5.72 0.70
CA LEU A 150 3.41 -6.38 1.40
C LEU A 150 3.92 -7.61 2.15
N PHE A 151 3.68 -7.63 3.45
CA PHE A 151 3.80 -8.81 4.29
C PHE A 151 2.40 -9.37 4.56
N VAL A 152 2.20 -10.64 4.26
CA VAL A 152 0.92 -11.33 4.43
C VAL A 152 1.02 -12.42 5.50
N ASP A 153 -0.09 -12.67 6.16
CA ASP A 153 -0.23 -13.86 7.00
C ASP A 153 -0.05 -15.10 6.12
N HIS A 154 0.90 -15.96 6.49
CA HIS A 154 1.30 -17.10 5.68
C HIS A 154 0.26 -18.23 5.69
N ASP A 155 -0.70 -18.19 6.62
CA ASP A 155 -1.68 -19.25 6.79
C ASP A 155 -2.95 -19.07 5.97
N VAL A 156 -3.22 -17.84 5.50
CA VAL A 156 -4.45 -17.51 4.77
C VAL A 156 -4.13 -16.73 3.50
N GLY A 157 -4.40 -17.36 2.36
CA GLY A 157 -4.33 -16.71 1.05
C GLY A 157 -5.41 -15.63 0.87
N GLY A 158 -5.60 -15.20 -0.37
CA GLY A 158 -6.68 -14.28 -0.75
C GLY A 158 -6.23 -13.12 -1.63
N LEU A 159 -4.94 -12.80 -1.67
CA LEU A 159 -4.43 -11.83 -2.65
C LEU A 159 -4.50 -12.44 -4.05
N GLN A 160 -5.07 -11.70 -4.99
CA GLN A 160 -5.16 -12.06 -6.40
C GLN A 160 -4.65 -10.92 -7.27
N VAL A 161 -3.96 -11.26 -8.35
CA VAL A 161 -3.47 -10.33 -9.38
C VAL A 161 -4.17 -10.63 -10.70
N GLU A 162 -4.58 -9.59 -11.38
CA GLU A 162 -5.19 -9.69 -12.71
C GLU A 162 -4.11 -9.74 -13.78
N ARG A 163 -4.27 -10.65 -14.73
CA ARG A 163 -3.48 -10.72 -15.96
C ARG A 163 -4.33 -11.25 -17.11
N ASP A 164 -4.37 -10.53 -18.19
CA ASP A 164 -5.11 -10.90 -19.42
C ASP A 164 -6.59 -11.27 -19.14
N GLY A 165 -7.27 -10.48 -18.30
CA GLY A 165 -8.67 -10.67 -17.91
C GLY A 165 -8.90 -11.84 -16.94
N ARG A 166 -7.85 -12.40 -16.34
CA ARG A 166 -7.93 -13.52 -15.39
C ARG A 166 -7.29 -13.19 -14.06
N TRP A 167 -7.87 -13.71 -12.99
CA TRP A 167 -7.37 -13.56 -11.64
C TRP A 167 -6.50 -14.75 -11.23
N TYR A 168 -5.30 -14.47 -10.76
CA TYR A 168 -4.34 -15.46 -10.28
C TYR A 168 -4.08 -15.27 -8.81
N ASN A 169 -4.15 -16.35 -8.04
CA ASN A 169 -3.81 -16.32 -6.62
C ASN A 169 -2.31 -16.09 -6.44
N VAL A 170 -1.97 -15.13 -5.57
CA VAL A 170 -0.61 -14.97 -5.08
C VAL A 170 -0.44 -15.89 -3.87
N PRO A 171 0.47 -16.87 -3.91
CA PRO A 171 0.62 -17.82 -2.81
C PRO A 171 1.18 -17.11 -1.57
N ALA A 172 0.53 -17.33 -0.43
CA ALA A 172 1.07 -16.93 0.85
C ALA A 172 2.20 -17.91 1.23
N LYS A 173 3.42 -17.38 1.42
CA LYS A 173 4.59 -18.19 1.82
C LYS A 173 5.14 -17.65 3.14
N PRO A 174 5.55 -18.54 4.06
CA PRO A 174 6.17 -18.11 5.31
C PRO A 174 7.38 -17.20 5.06
N TYR A 175 7.48 -16.13 5.84
CA TYR A 175 8.61 -15.19 5.84
C TYR A 175 8.95 -14.55 4.48
N SER A 176 7.99 -14.51 3.55
CA SER A 176 8.13 -13.84 2.27
C SER A 176 7.46 -12.48 2.27
N LEU A 177 7.98 -11.60 1.42
CA LEU A 177 7.36 -10.33 1.07
C LEU A 177 6.85 -10.42 -0.37
N VAL A 178 5.67 -9.90 -0.61
CA VAL A 178 5.19 -9.62 -1.97
C VAL A 178 5.53 -8.16 -2.27
N ILE A 179 6.16 -7.92 -3.41
CA ILE A 179 6.53 -6.57 -3.84
C ILE A 179 5.88 -6.32 -5.19
N ASN A 180 5.15 -5.21 -5.30
CA ASN A 180 4.60 -4.75 -6.56
C ASN A 180 5.01 -3.30 -6.83
N LEU A 181 5.28 -3.02 -8.09
CA LEU A 181 5.42 -1.65 -8.57
C LEU A 181 4.05 -0.98 -8.60
N ALA A 182 4.04 0.33 -8.48
CA ALA A 182 2.85 1.12 -8.46
C ALA A 182 2.82 2.11 -9.64
N ASP A 183 1.73 2.84 -9.82
CA ASP A 183 1.43 3.61 -11.03
C ASP A 183 2.48 4.68 -11.34
N CYS A 184 3.01 5.38 -10.32
CA CYS A 184 4.10 6.34 -10.54
C CYS A 184 5.35 5.66 -11.13
N MET A 185 5.71 4.48 -10.64
CA MET A 185 6.86 3.75 -11.17
C MET A 185 6.59 3.25 -12.59
N GLU A 186 5.37 2.80 -12.91
CA GLU A 186 4.98 2.45 -14.28
C GLU A 186 5.18 3.63 -15.23
N ILE A 187 4.76 4.83 -14.83
CA ILE A 187 4.95 6.06 -15.61
C ILE A 187 6.44 6.32 -15.83
N MET A 188 7.24 6.34 -14.76
CA MET A 188 8.67 6.61 -14.83
C MET A 188 9.43 5.56 -15.66
N CYS A 189 8.97 4.32 -15.69
CA CYS A 189 9.51 3.25 -16.53
C CYS A 189 8.94 3.24 -17.96
N ASN A 190 8.18 4.25 -18.37
CA ASN A 190 7.50 4.32 -19.68
C ASN A 190 6.61 3.07 -19.97
N GLY A 191 6.03 2.45 -18.94
CA GLY A 191 5.19 1.26 -19.02
C GLY A 191 5.94 -0.04 -19.39
N ILE A 192 7.27 -0.06 -19.30
CA ILE A 192 8.07 -1.30 -19.45
C ILE A 192 7.75 -2.26 -18.31
N PHE A 193 7.70 -1.76 -17.08
CA PHE A 193 7.15 -2.47 -15.94
C PHE A 193 5.75 -1.93 -15.65
N ARG A 194 4.82 -2.83 -15.32
CA ARG A 194 3.41 -2.49 -15.10
C ARG A 194 3.06 -2.48 -13.62
N SER A 195 2.19 -1.55 -13.23
CA SER A 195 1.47 -1.59 -11.97
C SER A 195 0.36 -2.64 -12.09
N PRO A 196 0.39 -3.73 -11.29
CA PRO A 196 -0.59 -4.80 -11.45
C PRO A 196 -1.91 -4.45 -10.78
N VAL A 197 -3.02 -4.63 -11.49
CA VAL A 197 -4.34 -4.63 -10.85
C VAL A 197 -4.45 -5.85 -9.93
N HIS A 198 -4.85 -5.61 -8.69
CA HIS A 198 -4.97 -6.67 -7.69
C HIS A 198 -6.19 -6.47 -6.79
N ARG A 199 -6.59 -7.54 -6.12
CA ARG A 199 -7.72 -7.57 -5.19
C ARG A 199 -7.49 -8.56 -4.06
N VAL A 200 -8.34 -8.48 -3.01
CA VAL A 200 -8.35 -9.47 -1.94
C VAL A 200 -9.72 -10.13 -1.88
N VAL A 201 -9.76 -11.47 -1.94
CA VAL A 201 -10.95 -12.26 -1.66
C VAL A 201 -11.02 -12.59 -0.17
N THR A 202 -12.25 -12.69 0.34
CA THR A 202 -12.53 -13.04 1.74
C THR A 202 -12.48 -14.55 1.96
N ASN A 203 -12.40 -14.96 3.22
CA ASN A 203 -12.45 -16.36 3.66
C ASN A 203 -13.63 -16.53 4.62
N ALA A 204 -14.35 -17.68 4.51
CA ALA A 204 -15.53 -17.94 5.35
C ALA A 204 -15.18 -18.33 6.79
N GLU A 205 -14.02 -18.95 7.01
CA GLU A 205 -13.68 -19.61 8.27
C GLU A 205 -12.56 -18.91 9.04
N ARG A 206 -11.66 -18.23 8.33
CA ARG A 206 -10.41 -17.71 8.90
C ARG A 206 -10.24 -16.23 8.65
N GLU A 207 -9.79 -15.52 9.67
CA GLU A 207 -9.31 -14.15 9.55
C GLU A 207 -8.04 -14.11 8.72
N ARG A 208 -7.82 -13.00 8.01
CA ARG A 208 -6.57 -12.73 7.29
C ARG A 208 -6.04 -11.38 7.72
N LEU A 209 -4.73 -11.29 7.89
CA LEU A 209 -3.99 -10.06 8.17
C LEU A 209 -2.97 -9.80 7.08
N SER A 210 -2.73 -8.52 6.80
CA SER A 210 -1.59 -8.09 5.98
C SER A 210 -1.08 -6.73 6.43
N LEU A 211 0.20 -6.48 6.18
CA LEU A 211 0.87 -5.21 6.41
C LEU A 211 1.51 -4.77 5.11
N ALA A 212 0.99 -3.71 4.51
CA ALA A 212 1.57 -3.05 3.34
C ALA A 212 2.36 -1.82 3.79
N VAL A 213 3.54 -1.62 3.19
CA VAL A 213 4.26 -0.35 3.27
C VAL A 213 4.29 0.23 1.86
N PHE A 214 3.64 1.38 1.72
CA PHE A 214 3.58 2.15 0.49
C PHE A 214 4.68 3.21 0.48
N TYR A 215 5.39 3.30 -0.62
CA TYR A 215 6.31 4.38 -0.92
C TYR A 215 5.75 5.19 -2.07
N ALA A 216 5.49 6.45 -1.82
CA ALA A 216 4.90 7.37 -2.80
C ALA A 216 5.86 8.52 -3.11
N VAL A 217 5.40 9.50 -3.87
CA VAL A 217 6.08 10.76 -4.12
C VAL A 217 5.25 11.91 -3.57
N ASP A 218 5.93 13.00 -3.24
CA ASP A 218 5.23 14.25 -2.90
C ASP A 218 4.36 14.72 -4.06
N GLY A 219 3.21 15.32 -3.75
CA GLY A 219 2.24 15.78 -4.76
C GLY A 219 2.81 16.80 -5.76
N GLU A 220 3.82 17.58 -5.38
CA GLU A 220 4.49 18.53 -6.25
C GLU A 220 5.58 17.89 -7.15
N THR A 221 5.92 16.63 -6.91
CA THR A 221 6.88 15.88 -7.72
C THR A 221 6.39 15.77 -9.15
N VAL A 222 7.26 16.08 -10.09
CA VAL A 222 6.97 15.95 -11.52
C VAL A 222 7.24 14.53 -11.95
N LEU A 223 6.22 13.88 -12.48
CA LEU A 223 6.29 12.55 -13.06
C LEU A 223 6.40 12.63 -14.57
N GLU A 224 7.36 11.92 -15.12
CA GLU A 224 7.55 11.73 -16.56
C GLU A 224 8.34 10.45 -16.82
N PRO A 225 8.25 9.84 -18.00
CA PRO A 225 9.11 8.74 -18.36
C PRO A 225 10.59 9.14 -18.29
N ALA A 226 11.44 8.24 -17.79
CA ALA A 226 12.88 8.47 -17.74
C ALA A 226 13.42 8.76 -19.15
N PRO A 227 14.11 9.90 -19.38
CA PRO A 227 14.59 10.28 -20.71
C PRO A 227 15.47 9.23 -21.38
N GLY A 228 16.26 8.49 -20.60
CA GLY A 228 17.10 7.40 -21.11
C GLY A 228 16.34 6.20 -21.65
N LEU A 229 15.01 6.14 -21.44
CA LEU A 229 14.15 5.09 -21.98
C LEU A 229 13.45 5.47 -23.28
N LEU A 230 13.65 6.71 -23.76
CA LEU A 230 12.93 7.27 -24.90
C LEU A 230 13.86 7.33 -26.12
N ASP A 231 13.38 6.84 -27.23
CA ASP A 231 13.99 6.94 -28.55
C ASP A 231 12.93 6.95 -29.64
N ASP A 232 13.33 6.98 -30.92
CA ASP A 232 12.41 7.00 -32.06
C ASP A 232 11.54 5.71 -32.13
N GLU A 233 12.04 4.59 -31.63
CA GLU A 233 11.32 3.29 -31.59
C GLU A 233 10.46 3.16 -30.33
N ARG A 234 10.80 3.91 -29.27
CA ARG A 234 10.10 3.90 -27.98
C ARG A 234 9.72 5.34 -27.55
N PRO A 235 8.72 5.94 -28.18
CA PRO A 235 8.23 7.25 -27.78
C PRO A 235 7.62 7.24 -26.38
N ALA A 236 7.50 8.43 -25.77
CA ALA A 236 6.86 8.59 -24.49
C ALA A 236 5.40 8.10 -24.52
N ARG A 237 5.05 7.18 -23.64
CA ARG A 237 3.66 6.66 -23.49
C ARG A 237 2.85 7.50 -22.52
N TYR A 238 3.51 8.25 -21.64
CA TYR A 238 2.92 9.10 -20.62
C TYR A 238 3.41 10.53 -20.80
N GLY A 239 2.54 11.48 -20.49
CA GLY A 239 2.90 12.90 -20.45
C GLY A 239 3.72 13.25 -19.21
N LYS A 240 4.08 14.53 -19.13
CA LYS A 240 4.73 15.15 -17.97
C LYS A 240 3.66 15.89 -17.17
N PHE A 241 3.55 15.59 -15.87
CA PHE A 241 2.56 16.20 -14.97
C PHE A 241 3.03 16.12 -13.51
N LYS A 242 2.39 16.87 -12.62
CA LYS A 242 2.62 16.72 -11.17
C LYS A 242 1.83 15.55 -10.62
N ALA A 243 2.39 14.85 -9.63
CA ALA A 243 1.75 13.68 -9.02
C ALA A 243 0.32 14.00 -8.53
N LYS A 244 0.09 15.15 -7.90
CA LYS A 244 -1.25 15.60 -7.47
C LYS A 244 -2.27 15.74 -8.59
N ASP A 245 -1.83 16.08 -9.81
CA ASP A 245 -2.73 16.29 -10.96
C ASP A 245 -3.23 14.95 -11.55
N PHE A 246 -2.58 13.85 -11.22
CA PHE A 246 -2.97 12.49 -11.63
C PHE A 246 -4.00 11.84 -10.68
N GLY A 247 -4.49 12.57 -9.68
CA GLY A 247 -5.37 12.01 -8.66
C GLY A 247 -4.64 11.13 -7.64
N LEU A 248 -3.32 11.26 -7.57
CA LEU A 248 -2.45 10.56 -6.61
C LEU A 248 -2.28 11.37 -5.31
N SER A 249 -3.30 12.14 -4.90
CA SER A 249 -3.26 12.82 -3.62
C SER A 249 -3.40 11.78 -2.51
N PHE A 250 -2.37 11.71 -1.68
CA PHE A 250 -2.34 10.95 -0.43
C PHE A 250 -2.70 11.86 0.76
N ASP A 251 -3.38 13.00 0.48
CA ASP A 251 -3.83 13.99 1.47
C ASP A 251 -5.11 13.57 2.18
#